data_393759c07beb1334c3b3b89ebc1c215d
#
_entry.id   393759c07beb1334c3b3b89ebc1c215d
#
_cell.length_a   1.000
_cell.length_b   1.000
_cell.length_c   1.000
_cell.angle_alpha   90.00
_cell.angle_beta   90.00
_cell.angle_gamma   90.00
#
_symmetry.space_group_name_H-M   'P 1'
#
loop_
_entity.id
_entity.type
_entity.pdbx_description
1 polymer ?
#
loop_
_entity_poly.entity_id
_entity_poly.type
_entity_poly.pdbx_seq_one_letter_code
_entity_poly.pdbx_strand_id
1 'polypeptide(L)'
;LAGCSSTGGRKPAVSASSNGGYVMKPYARKGGGFYKDDGLPAQIPENIDQIPNAAPRLEPLRNAANKPYTVLGMSFTPMTSLQPFSQQGIGSWYGTKFNGLKTSNGDTYDMFAMTAAHPTLPLPCYVRVTNTQNNRSVIVRVNDRGPFHNGRIIDLSFTAAYKLGYVDQGSS
;
A
#
# COMPACT_ATOMS: atom_id res chain seq x y z
N LEU A 1 -52.84 21.79 32.54
CA LEU A 1 -51.77 22.37 31.71
C LEU A 1 -50.67 21.34 31.57
N ALA A 2 -50.69 20.63 30.42
CA ALA A 2 -49.81 19.57 30.09
C ALA A 2 -48.59 20.11 29.30
N GLY A 3 -47.39 19.77 29.72
CA GLY A 3 -46.14 20.00 28.98
C GLY A 3 -45.56 18.68 28.54
N CYS A 4 -45.60 18.39 27.25
CA CYS A 4 -44.89 17.28 26.65
C CYS A 4 -43.46 17.67 26.35
N SER A 5 -42.48 17.02 26.96
CA SER A 5 -41.07 17.09 26.58
C SER A 5 -40.72 15.89 25.73
N SER A 6 -40.47 16.10 24.47
CA SER A 6 -39.92 15.08 23.54
C SER A 6 -38.41 15.05 23.67
N THR A 7 -37.87 13.98 24.21
CA THR A 7 -36.44 13.66 24.19
C THR A 7 -36.06 13.13 22.81
N GLY A 8 -35.55 14.00 21.96
CA GLY A 8 -34.93 13.62 20.69
C GLY A 8 -33.58 12.99 20.96
N GLY A 9 -33.48 11.66 20.79
CA GLY A 9 -32.22 10.94 20.82
C GLY A 9 -31.33 11.40 19.67
N ARG A 10 -30.24 12.09 19.98
CA ARG A 10 -29.17 12.33 19.02
C ARG A 10 -28.50 11.00 18.68
N LYS A 11 -28.64 10.57 17.45
CA LYS A 11 -27.75 9.55 16.89
C LYS A 11 -26.32 10.06 16.97
N PRO A 12 -25.34 9.23 17.37
CA PRO A 12 -23.95 9.65 17.33
C PRO A 12 -23.56 9.96 15.88
N ALA A 13 -23.03 11.14 15.65
CA ALA A 13 -22.45 11.52 14.38
C ALA A 13 -21.28 10.57 14.11
N VAL A 14 -21.40 9.75 13.07
CA VAL A 14 -20.30 8.99 12.54
C VAL A 14 -19.29 10.01 12.02
N SER A 15 -18.17 10.12 12.70
CA SER A 15 -17.03 10.89 12.25
C SER A 15 -16.64 10.37 10.87
N ALA A 16 -16.85 11.17 9.84
CA ALA A 16 -16.34 10.89 8.50
C ALA A 16 -14.82 11.02 8.56
N SER A 17 -14.14 9.91 8.78
CA SER A 17 -12.71 9.79 8.55
C SER A 17 -12.47 10.04 7.06
N SER A 18 -11.59 11.00 6.75
CA SER A 18 -11.22 11.39 5.40
C SER A 18 -10.41 10.28 4.70
N ASN A 19 -11.10 9.27 4.22
CA ASN A 19 -10.52 8.16 3.45
C ASN A 19 -10.55 8.47 1.95
N GLY A 20 -9.92 9.56 1.52
CA GLY A 20 -9.59 9.78 0.11
C GLY A 20 -10.73 9.68 -0.91
N GLY A 21 -11.99 9.92 -0.53
CA GLY A 21 -13.13 9.91 -1.46
C GLY A 21 -13.73 8.54 -1.77
N TYR A 22 -13.31 7.48 -1.10
CA TYR A 22 -13.88 6.13 -1.28
C TYR A 22 -15.16 5.94 -0.46
N VAL A 23 -16.16 5.31 -1.06
CA VAL A 23 -17.29 4.74 -0.32
C VAL A 23 -16.82 3.44 0.31
N MET A 24 -16.95 3.31 1.63
CA MET A 24 -16.35 2.25 2.42
C MET A 24 -17.38 1.21 2.84
N LYS A 25 -16.96 -0.07 2.87
CA LYS A 25 -17.73 -1.20 3.45
C LYS A 25 -16.92 -1.90 4.54
N PRO A 26 -17.59 -2.53 5.53
CA PRO A 26 -16.90 -3.33 6.54
C PRO A 26 -16.04 -4.44 5.91
N TYR A 27 -14.88 -4.67 6.49
CA TYR A 27 -13.97 -5.74 6.10
C TYR A 27 -13.64 -6.61 7.31
N ALA A 28 -14.28 -7.76 7.39
CA ALA A 28 -14.18 -8.69 8.51
C ALA A 28 -13.40 -9.95 8.09
N ARG A 29 -12.12 -9.80 7.79
CA ARG A 29 -11.23 -10.95 7.60
C ARG A 29 -10.25 -11.08 8.77
N LYS A 30 -9.88 -12.33 9.09
CA LYS A 30 -8.79 -12.63 10.01
C LYS A 30 -7.51 -12.71 9.20
N GLY A 31 -6.49 -12.01 9.64
CA GLY A 31 -5.17 -12.00 9.04
C GLY A 31 -4.35 -10.85 9.62
N GLY A 32 -3.06 -10.96 9.60
CA GLY A 32 -2.13 -9.90 10.03
C GLY A 32 -1.26 -9.45 8.87
N GLY A 33 -0.87 -8.18 8.87
CA GLY A 33 0.22 -7.70 8.03
C GLY A 33 1.53 -8.37 8.43
N PHE A 34 2.50 -8.33 7.54
CA PHE A 34 3.83 -8.90 7.82
C PHE A 34 4.57 -8.15 8.93
N TYR A 35 4.35 -6.85 9.04
CA TYR A 35 5.00 -6.02 10.05
C TYR A 35 4.29 -6.12 11.40
N LYS A 36 5.09 -6.12 12.47
CA LYS A 36 4.56 -6.08 13.84
C LYS A 36 3.66 -4.85 14.01
N ASP A 37 2.49 -5.07 14.61
CA ASP A 37 1.47 -4.04 14.84
C ASP A 37 0.88 -3.41 13.56
N ASP A 38 1.12 -4.02 12.41
CA ASP A 38 0.46 -3.68 11.17
C ASP A 38 -0.70 -4.65 10.89
N GLY A 39 -1.73 -4.20 10.20
CA GLY A 39 -2.89 -5.05 10.05
C GLY A 39 -3.84 -4.64 8.95
N LEU A 40 -4.87 -5.46 8.86
CA LEU A 40 -5.99 -5.28 7.97
C LEU A 40 -6.80 -4.04 8.34
N PRO A 41 -7.27 -3.27 7.37
CA PRO A 41 -8.21 -2.20 7.64
C PRO A 41 -9.56 -2.77 8.12
N ALA A 42 -10.23 -2.06 9.02
CA ALA A 42 -11.59 -2.40 9.46
C ALA A 42 -12.63 -2.18 8.35
N GLN A 43 -12.32 -1.33 7.39
CA GLN A 43 -13.16 -0.99 6.25
C GLN A 43 -12.31 -0.91 4.99
N ILE A 44 -12.91 -1.30 3.86
CA ILE A 44 -12.28 -1.20 2.54
C ILE A 44 -13.21 -0.46 1.57
N PRO A 45 -12.68 0.11 0.47
CA PRO A 45 -13.53 0.65 -0.59
C PRO A 45 -14.51 -0.40 -1.12
N GLU A 46 -15.76 -0.02 -1.32
CA GLU A 46 -16.78 -0.92 -1.90
C GLU A 46 -16.36 -1.43 -3.28
N ASN A 47 -15.70 -0.56 -4.03
CA ASN A 47 -15.24 -0.82 -5.40
C ASN A 47 -13.75 -1.20 -5.48
N ILE A 48 -13.18 -1.81 -4.43
CA ILE A 48 -11.75 -2.12 -4.38
C ILE A 48 -11.26 -2.94 -5.60
N ASP A 49 -12.08 -3.86 -6.09
CA ASP A 49 -11.77 -4.66 -7.28
C ASP A 49 -11.71 -3.82 -8.57
N GLN A 50 -12.35 -2.65 -8.58
CA GLN A 50 -12.43 -1.75 -9.72
C GLN A 50 -11.37 -0.63 -9.65
N ILE A 51 -10.62 -0.52 -8.56
CA ILE A 51 -9.51 0.44 -8.48
C ILE A 51 -8.52 0.10 -9.60
N PRO A 52 -8.25 1.05 -10.53
CA PRO A 52 -7.45 0.75 -11.71
C PRO A 52 -5.98 0.52 -11.32
N ASN A 53 -5.27 -0.22 -12.17
CA ASN A 53 -3.82 -0.26 -12.12
C ASN A 53 -3.23 1.15 -12.21
N ALA A 54 -2.05 1.34 -11.65
CA ALA A 54 -1.30 2.57 -11.90
C ALA A 54 -1.07 2.73 -13.41
N ALA A 55 -1.27 3.95 -13.92
CA ALA A 55 -1.01 4.26 -15.32
C ALA A 55 0.47 4.59 -15.50
N PRO A 56 1.27 3.73 -16.17
CA PRO A 56 2.68 3.99 -16.37
C PRO A 56 2.91 5.29 -17.14
N ARG A 57 3.83 6.09 -16.64
CA ARG A 57 4.27 7.32 -17.27
C ARG A 57 5.74 7.59 -16.94
N LEU A 58 6.41 8.37 -17.78
CA LEU A 58 7.73 8.87 -17.45
C LEU A 58 7.59 10.01 -16.44
N GLU A 59 8.23 9.82 -15.28
CA GLU A 59 8.33 10.83 -14.24
C GLU A 59 9.80 11.13 -13.97
N PRO A 60 10.17 12.39 -13.69
CA PRO A 60 11.52 12.71 -13.25
C PRO A 60 11.88 11.93 -11.98
N LEU A 61 13.05 11.31 -11.97
CA LEU A 61 13.52 10.60 -10.80
C LEU A 61 13.88 11.60 -9.68
N ARG A 62 13.49 11.26 -8.45
CA ARG A 62 13.79 12.09 -7.29
C ARG A 62 15.19 11.82 -6.77
N ASN A 63 16.14 12.70 -7.03
CA ASN A 63 17.53 12.52 -6.64
C ASN A 63 17.71 12.17 -5.16
N ALA A 64 16.99 12.82 -4.26
CA ALA A 64 17.08 12.55 -2.82
C ALA A 64 16.65 11.12 -2.44
N ALA A 65 15.72 10.52 -3.16
CA ALA A 65 15.22 9.17 -2.91
C ALA A 65 16.09 8.07 -3.56
N ASN A 66 17.01 8.45 -4.46
CA ASN A 66 17.82 7.52 -5.24
C ASN A 66 19.31 7.57 -4.84
N LYS A 67 19.63 8.10 -3.68
CA LYS A 67 20.99 8.07 -3.12
C LYS A 67 21.23 6.75 -2.37
N PRO A 68 22.47 6.27 -2.31
CA PRO A 68 22.82 5.16 -1.44
C PRO A 68 22.39 5.42 0.02
N TYR A 69 21.90 4.37 0.68
CA TYR A 69 21.42 4.47 2.05
C TYR A 69 21.70 3.18 2.83
N THR A 70 21.68 3.27 4.15
CA THR A 70 21.87 2.13 5.07
C THR A 70 20.71 2.06 6.04
N VAL A 71 20.11 0.88 6.18
CA VAL A 71 19.02 0.60 7.10
C VAL A 71 19.25 -0.77 7.75
N LEU A 72 19.10 -0.86 9.06
CA LEU A 72 19.28 -2.10 9.83
C LEU A 72 20.62 -2.80 9.54
N GLY A 73 21.69 -2.03 9.36
CA GLY A 73 23.03 -2.54 9.05
C GLY A 73 23.22 -3.03 7.61
N MET A 74 22.21 -2.93 6.75
CA MET A 74 22.27 -3.27 5.33
C MET A 74 22.40 -2.02 4.48
N SER A 75 23.32 -2.04 3.52
CA SER A 75 23.55 -0.94 2.57
C SER A 75 22.90 -1.24 1.23
N PHE A 76 22.23 -0.24 0.68
CA PHE A 76 21.54 -0.32 -0.59
C PHE A 76 22.01 0.80 -1.53
N THR A 77 22.18 0.45 -2.80
CA THR A 77 22.51 1.42 -3.85
C THR A 77 21.39 1.43 -4.88
N PRO A 78 20.50 2.42 -4.85
CA PRO A 78 19.44 2.54 -5.82
C PRO A 78 19.96 2.69 -7.25
N MET A 79 19.21 2.17 -8.21
CA MET A 79 19.40 2.43 -9.63
C MET A 79 19.15 3.91 -9.92
N THR A 80 19.99 4.52 -10.73
CA THR A 80 19.93 5.95 -11.08
C THR A 80 19.25 6.24 -12.41
N SER A 81 18.85 5.20 -13.14
CA SER A 81 18.16 5.31 -14.41
C SER A 81 17.19 4.14 -14.60
N LEU A 82 16.19 4.35 -15.44
CA LEU A 82 15.28 3.28 -15.84
C LEU A 82 16.01 2.29 -16.75
N GLN A 83 15.96 1.03 -16.40
CA GLN A 83 16.57 -0.08 -17.16
C GLN A 83 15.64 -1.29 -17.16
N PRO A 84 15.80 -2.22 -18.12
CA PRO A 84 15.11 -3.51 -18.06
C PRO A 84 15.36 -4.19 -16.72
N PHE A 85 14.29 -4.63 -16.05
CA PHE A 85 14.38 -5.22 -14.73
C PHE A 85 13.39 -6.38 -14.61
N SER A 86 13.87 -7.49 -14.06
CA SER A 86 13.05 -8.64 -13.69
C SER A 86 13.62 -9.28 -12.44
N GLN A 87 12.76 -9.60 -11.49
CA GLN A 87 13.13 -10.22 -10.22
C GLN A 87 12.02 -11.17 -9.80
N GLN A 88 12.39 -12.31 -9.24
CA GLN A 88 11.46 -13.27 -8.66
C GLN A 88 11.81 -13.46 -7.18
N GLY A 89 10.80 -13.54 -6.33
CA GLY A 89 10.97 -13.72 -4.90
C GLY A 89 9.67 -13.52 -4.16
N ILE A 90 9.75 -13.45 -2.84
CA ILE A 90 8.60 -13.29 -1.96
C ILE A 90 8.24 -11.81 -1.85
N GLY A 91 6.98 -11.48 -2.11
CA GLY A 91 6.38 -10.18 -1.84
C GLY A 91 5.61 -10.18 -0.53
N SER A 92 5.48 -9.03 0.10
CA SER A 92 4.56 -8.80 1.21
C SER A 92 3.78 -7.50 1.00
N TRP A 93 2.98 -7.10 1.96
CA TRP A 93 2.22 -5.86 1.89
C TRP A 93 2.30 -5.10 3.22
N TYR A 94 2.07 -3.80 3.17
CA TYR A 94 2.01 -2.92 4.32
C TYR A 94 0.65 -2.23 4.39
N GLY A 95 0.14 -2.03 5.60
CA GLY A 95 -1.26 -1.72 5.83
C GLY A 95 -1.48 -0.46 6.67
N THR A 96 -2.38 -0.57 7.64
CA THR A 96 -2.88 0.55 8.43
C THR A 96 -1.82 1.31 9.22
N LYS A 97 -0.78 0.63 9.68
CA LYS A 97 0.32 1.24 10.45
C LYS A 97 1.03 2.36 9.69
N PHE A 98 1.17 2.20 8.38
CA PHE A 98 1.91 3.14 7.54
C PHE A 98 1.01 4.14 6.81
N ASN A 99 -0.30 3.92 6.83
CA ASN A 99 -1.25 4.76 6.12
C ASN A 99 -1.18 6.22 6.59
N GLY A 100 -1.06 7.15 5.66
CA GLY A 100 -0.91 8.58 5.95
C GLY A 100 0.51 9.06 6.22
N LEU A 101 1.50 8.15 6.33
CA LEU A 101 2.91 8.51 6.50
C LEU A 101 3.56 8.89 5.17
N LYS A 102 4.64 9.66 5.24
CA LYS A 102 5.42 10.03 4.05
C LYS A 102 6.26 8.85 3.56
N THR A 103 6.24 8.64 2.25
CA THR A 103 7.10 7.68 1.55
C THR A 103 8.48 8.29 1.27
N SER A 104 9.43 7.46 0.87
CA SER A 104 10.79 7.90 0.48
C SER A 104 10.77 8.87 -0.72
N ASN A 105 9.78 8.75 -1.60
CA ASN A 105 9.57 9.68 -2.71
C ASN A 105 8.89 10.99 -2.28
N GLY A 106 8.45 11.11 -1.02
CA GLY A 106 7.78 12.30 -0.47
C GLY A 106 6.26 12.32 -0.64
N ASP A 107 5.67 11.28 -1.20
CA ASP A 107 4.23 11.12 -1.29
C ASP A 107 3.64 10.76 0.08
N THR A 108 2.36 10.96 0.27
CA THR A 108 1.64 10.40 1.42
C THR A 108 1.18 8.99 1.05
N TYR A 109 1.55 7.99 1.87
CA TYR A 109 1.11 6.62 1.64
C TYR A 109 -0.41 6.51 1.81
N ASP A 110 -1.06 6.03 0.76
CA ASP A 110 -2.47 5.64 0.75
C ASP A 110 -2.53 4.12 0.51
N MET A 111 -2.97 3.39 1.52
CA MET A 111 -3.05 1.92 1.45
C MET A 111 -4.03 1.41 0.38
N PHE A 112 -4.93 2.26 -0.12
CA PHE A 112 -5.86 1.92 -1.18
C PHE A 112 -5.40 2.31 -2.58
N ALA A 113 -4.30 3.05 -2.71
CA ALA A 113 -3.68 3.34 -3.99
C ALA A 113 -2.84 2.15 -4.50
N MET A 114 -2.59 2.11 -5.79
CA MET A 114 -1.79 1.05 -6.43
C MET A 114 -0.30 1.42 -6.41
N THR A 115 0.35 1.21 -5.26
CA THR A 115 1.74 1.57 -4.99
C THR A 115 2.54 0.42 -4.39
N ALA A 116 3.86 0.58 -4.35
CA ALA A 116 4.77 -0.38 -3.78
C ALA A 116 6.05 0.28 -3.22
N ALA A 117 6.75 -0.47 -2.37
CA ALA A 117 8.09 -0.18 -1.92
C ALA A 117 9.08 -1.21 -2.48
N HIS A 118 10.25 -0.76 -2.91
CA HIS A 118 11.35 -1.60 -3.39
C HIS A 118 12.70 -1.02 -2.93
N PRO A 119 13.69 -1.87 -2.56
CA PRO A 119 14.94 -1.37 -2.00
C PRO A 119 15.80 -0.58 -2.99
N THR A 120 15.79 -0.91 -4.28
CA THR A 120 16.78 -0.42 -5.25
C THR A 120 16.23 0.09 -6.57
N LEU A 121 14.97 -0.15 -6.91
CA LEU A 121 14.38 0.43 -8.12
C LEU A 121 14.42 1.96 -8.06
N PRO A 122 14.58 2.65 -9.21
CA PRO A 122 14.58 4.11 -9.22
C PRO A 122 13.20 4.64 -8.84
N LEU A 123 13.16 5.67 -7.99
CA LEU A 123 11.92 6.29 -7.53
C LEU A 123 11.68 7.65 -8.22
N PRO A 124 10.46 7.89 -8.72
CA PRO A 124 9.37 6.93 -8.89
C PRO A 124 9.52 6.12 -10.17
N CYS A 125 9.01 4.88 -10.18
CA CYS A 125 8.91 4.07 -11.39
C CYS A 125 7.66 3.18 -11.34
N TYR A 126 7.39 2.45 -12.40
CA TYR A 126 6.24 1.56 -12.52
C TYR A 126 6.70 0.15 -12.81
N VAL A 127 6.10 -0.82 -12.13
CA VAL A 127 6.40 -2.24 -12.36
C VAL A 127 5.12 -3.04 -12.47
N ARG A 128 5.17 -4.09 -13.29
CA ARG A 128 4.16 -5.14 -13.28
C ARG A 128 4.57 -6.18 -12.25
N VAL A 129 3.64 -6.50 -11.36
CA VAL A 129 3.82 -7.56 -10.36
C VAL A 129 2.85 -8.68 -10.69
N THR A 130 3.37 -9.90 -10.77
CA THR A 130 2.57 -11.09 -11.06
C THR A 130 2.70 -12.07 -9.90
N ASN A 131 1.57 -12.49 -9.34
CA ASN A 131 1.52 -13.60 -8.40
C ASN A 131 1.58 -14.91 -9.19
N THR A 132 2.68 -15.64 -9.07
CA THR A 132 2.93 -16.87 -9.84
C THR A 132 2.03 -18.04 -9.41
N GLN A 133 1.38 -17.95 -8.25
CA GLN A 133 0.47 -19.00 -7.77
C GLN A 133 -0.89 -18.96 -8.47
N ASN A 134 -1.35 -17.79 -8.92
CA ASN A 134 -2.66 -17.62 -9.54
C ASN A 134 -2.65 -16.86 -10.86
N ASN A 135 -1.47 -16.45 -11.35
CA ASN A 135 -1.26 -15.69 -12.58
C ASN A 135 -1.96 -14.31 -12.63
N ARG A 136 -2.38 -13.77 -11.48
CA ARG A 136 -2.89 -12.41 -11.42
C ARG A 136 -1.75 -11.42 -11.50
N SER A 137 -1.97 -10.32 -12.22
CA SER A 137 -1.00 -9.24 -12.37
C SER A 137 -1.62 -7.89 -12.06
N VAL A 138 -0.81 -7.01 -11.51
CA VAL A 138 -1.15 -5.60 -11.30
C VAL A 138 0.02 -4.72 -11.76
N ILE A 139 -0.26 -3.45 -12.05
CA ILE A 139 0.77 -2.44 -12.26
C ILE A 139 0.72 -1.48 -11.08
N VAL A 140 1.87 -1.24 -10.46
CA VAL A 140 2.02 -0.37 -9.30
C VAL A 140 3.07 0.69 -9.55
N ARG A 141 2.89 1.84 -8.90
CA ARG A 141 3.91 2.89 -8.83
C ARG A 141 4.81 2.64 -7.63
N VAL A 142 6.08 2.43 -7.88
CA VAL A 142 7.09 2.28 -6.82
C VAL A 142 7.50 3.68 -6.36
N ASN A 143 7.17 4.01 -5.12
CA ASN A 143 7.36 5.34 -4.54
C ASN A 143 7.98 5.31 -3.13
N ASP A 144 8.39 4.13 -2.65
CA ASP A 144 8.94 3.97 -1.32
C ASP A 144 10.10 2.96 -1.29
N ARG A 145 10.86 2.96 -0.18
CA ARG A 145 11.96 2.03 0.10
C ARG A 145 11.54 0.96 1.09
N GLY A 146 12.00 -0.23 0.84
CA GLY A 146 11.70 -1.48 1.56
C GLY A 146 11.36 -2.58 0.58
N PRO A 147 11.21 -3.82 1.05
CA PRO A 147 11.46 -4.33 2.40
C PRO A 147 12.95 -4.40 2.76
N PHE A 148 13.24 -4.39 4.08
CA PHE A 148 14.60 -4.49 4.60
C PHE A 148 14.85 -5.82 5.32
N HIS A 149 14.14 -6.86 4.91
CA HIS A 149 14.26 -8.21 5.43
C HIS A 149 14.73 -9.16 4.34
N ASN A 150 15.65 -10.05 4.69
CA ASN A 150 16.13 -11.06 3.78
C ASN A 150 14.97 -11.96 3.29
N GLY A 151 14.98 -12.27 2.00
CA GLY A 151 14.00 -13.14 1.38
C GLY A 151 12.75 -12.44 0.82
N ARG A 152 12.56 -11.12 1.09
CA ARG A 152 11.48 -10.34 0.48
C ARG A 152 12.01 -9.34 -0.52
N ILE A 153 11.33 -9.21 -1.65
CA ILE A 153 11.78 -8.35 -2.75
C ILE A 153 10.94 -7.09 -2.94
N ILE A 154 9.69 -7.10 -2.53
CA ILE A 154 8.74 -5.99 -2.73
C ILE A 154 7.69 -5.98 -1.62
N ASP A 155 7.30 -4.80 -1.20
CA ASP A 155 6.14 -4.59 -0.35
C ASP A 155 5.07 -3.83 -1.13
N LEU A 156 3.89 -4.44 -1.27
CA LEU A 156 2.77 -3.84 -1.99
C LEU A 156 1.84 -3.08 -1.05
N SER A 157 1.11 -2.12 -1.60
CA SER A 157 -0.03 -1.54 -0.90
C SER A 157 -1.10 -2.60 -0.63
N PHE A 158 -1.99 -2.34 0.32
CA PHE A 158 -3.10 -3.25 0.63
C PHE A 158 -3.95 -3.58 -0.61
N THR A 159 -4.36 -2.57 -1.37
CA THR A 159 -5.18 -2.79 -2.58
C THR A 159 -4.45 -3.62 -3.63
N ALA A 160 -3.16 -3.39 -3.85
CA ALA A 160 -2.38 -4.19 -4.79
C ALA A 160 -2.29 -5.66 -4.36
N ALA A 161 -2.03 -5.93 -3.09
CA ALA A 161 -2.02 -7.28 -2.53
C ALA A 161 -3.41 -7.94 -2.58
N TYR A 162 -4.45 -7.18 -2.31
CA TYR A 162 -5.85 -7.65 -2.41
C TYR A 162 -6.17 -8.11 -3.83
N LYS A 163 -5.84 -7.31 -4.84
CA LYS A 163 -6.08 -7.64 -6.25
C LYS A 163 -5.23 -8.84 -6.72
N LEU A 164 -4.05 -9.03 -6.16
CA LEU A 164 -3.20 -10.21 -6.42
C LEU A 164 -3.62 -11.47 -5.66
N GLY A 165 -4.47 -11.31 -4.64
CA GLY A 165 -5.06 -12.43 -3.90
C GLY A 165 -4.19 -13.03 -2.81
N TYR A 166 -3.24 -12.27 -2.21
CA TYR A 166 -2.41 -12.82 -1.13
C TYR A 166 -2.47 -12.06 0.20
N VAL A 167 -3.45 -11.19 0.39
CA VAL A 167 -3.62 -10.43 1.65
C VAL A 167 -3.69 -11.36 2.87
N ASP A 168 -4.42 -12.48 2.75
CA ASP A 168 -4.63 -13.40 3.86
C ASP A 168 -3.36 -14.17 4.27
N GLN A 169 -2.39 -14.28 3.38
CA GLN A 169 -1.12 -14.98 3.61
C GLN A 169 -0.05 -14.06 4.19
N GLY A 170 -0.25 -12.74 4.16
CA GLY A 170 0.75 -11.73 4.55
C GLY A 170 1.93 -11.61 3.60
N SER A 171 2.31 -12.70 2.94
CA SER A 171 3.37 -12.76 1.93
C SER A 171 3.12 -13.88 0.93
N SER A 172 3.65 -13.76 -0.25
CA SER A 172 3.57 -14.75 -1.33
C SER A 172 4.79 -14.69 -2.25
#